data_78a54e71aa622a3b3d3c5ec5065fae8d
#
_entry.id   78a54e71aa622a3b3d3c5ec5065fae8d
#
_cell.length_a   1.000
_cell.length_b   1.000
_cell.length_c   1.000
_cell.angle_alpha   90.00
_cell.angle_beta   90.00
_cell.angle_gamma   90.00
#
_symmetry.space_group_name_H-M   'P 1'
#
loop_
_entity.id
_entity.type
_entity.pdbx_description
1 polymer ?
#
loop_
_entity_poly.entity_id
_entity_poly.type
_entity_poly.pdbx_seq_one_letter_code
_entity_poly.pdbx_strand_id
1 'polypeptide(L)'
;MIGKNEWMSSFYGDNWYEIEYISDLTNLDEGMVEWRINSNDYINIELAQKHNFTLVESLIKFKTVINNFKKPPPFIRLAVDEDIEVLKNIVKVCYFKHPKFYNRFKNLEFFTKEQSEEYYLKSLTNSFNSDNFITIVAEDENGVYGFRVMKKNKDKEYSGVVAGVLPRAKGKNTLKYLQRGMSFTVGEEYTEYNATQLGNYQVIKNHMRENRVLDKIEHIFYKKIK
;
A
#
# COMPACT_ATOMS: atom_id res chain seq x y z
N MET A 1 -5.99 -20.50 -7.96
CA MET A 1 -6.67 -19.72 -9.05
C MET A 1 -5.64 -18.78 -9.65
N ILE A 2 -5.59 -18.69 -10.98
CA ILE A 2 -4.72 -17.73 -11.70
C ILE A 2 -5.52 -16.48 -11.95
N GLY A 3 -4.99 -15.31 -11.58
CA GLY A 3 -5.54 -14.02 -11.93
C GLY A 3 -4.51 -13.20 -12.72
N LYS A 4 -4.87 -12.73 -13.93
CA LYS A 4 -4.07 -11.70 -14.60
C LYS A 4 -4.40 -10.36 -13.98
N ASN A 5 -3.39 -9.67 -13.47
CA ASN A 5 -3.54 -8.33 -12.93
C ASN A 5 -3.34 -7.31 -14.07
N GLU A 6 -4.45 -6.86 -14.67
CA GLU A 6 -4.42 -5.97 -15.84
C GLU A 6 -3.73 -4.63 -15.54
N TRP A 7 -3.92 -4.07 -14.35
CA TRP A 7 -3.26 -2.84 -13.96
C TRP A 7 -1.74 -3.02 -13.86
N MET A 8 -1.29 -4.10 -13.20
CA MET A 8 0.14 -4.42 -13.11
C MET A 8 0.72 -4.77 -14.46
N SER A 9 -0.02 -5.49 -15.32
CA SER A 9 0.42 -5.81 -16.68
C SER A 9 0.64 -4.54 -17.50
N SER A 10 -0.32 -3.63 -17.49
CA SER A 10 -0.19 -2.33 -18.17
C SER A 10 0.93 -1.46 -17.60
N PHE A 11 1.13 -1.52 -16.28
CA PHE A 11 2.20 -0.77 -15.62
C PHE A 11 3.59 -1.33 -15.93
N TYR A 12 3.71 -2.66 -15.87
CA TYR A 12 4.98 -3.37 -16.07
C TYR A 12 5.42 -3.43 -17.54
N GLY A 13 4.45 -3.39 -18.44
CA GLY A 13 4.66 -3.50 -19.89
C GLY A 13 4.75 -4.95 -20.39
N ASP A 14 4.31 -5.92 -19.59
CA ASP A 14 4.27 -7.35 -19.88
C ASP A 14 3.18 -8.01 -19.02
N ASN A 15 2.86 -9.30 -19.27
CA ASN A 15 1.88 -10.00 -18.45
C ASN A 15 2.30 -10.04 -17.00
N TRP A 16 1.33 -9.78 -16.11
CA TRP A 16 1.49 -9.91 -14.66
C TRP A 16 0.43 -10.82 -14.10
N TYR A 17 0.87 -11.96 -13.54
CA TYR A 17 -0.01 -12.98 -12.99
C TYR A 17 0.08 -13.02 -11.47
N GLU A 18 -1.06 -13.21 -10.81
CA GLU A 18 -1.13 -13.55 -9.39
C GLU A 18 -1.59 -15.00 -9.27
N ILE A 19 -0.86 -15.84 -8.53
CA ILE A 19 -1.16 -17.24 -8.35
C ILE A 19 -1.44 -17.59 -6.89
N GLU A 20 -2.24 -18.62 -6.69
CA GLU A 20 -2.51 -19.20 -5.37
C GLU A 20 -1.74 -20.52 -5.17
N TYR A 21 -1.48 -21.26 -6.25
CA TYR A 21 -0.85 -22.58 -6.22
C TYR A 21 0.23 -22.70 -7.27
N ILE A 22 1.25 -23.51 -6.97
CA ILE A 22 2.38 -23.75 -7.88
C ILE A 22 1.96 -24.43 -9.20
N SER A 23 0.92 -25.27 -9.16
CA SER A 23 0.32 -25.91 -10.34
C SER A 23 -0.19 -24.93 -11.39
N ASP A 24 -0.45 -23.70 -10.97
CA ASP A 24 -0.94 -22.64 -11.86
C ASP A 24 0.13 -22.21 -12.90
N LEU A 25 1.42 -22.50 -12.66
CA LEU A 25 2.51 -22.09 -13.55
C LEU A 25 2.50 -22.74 -14.92
N THR A 26 1.93 -23.94 -15.06
CA THR A 26 2.04 -24.77 -16.27
C THR A 26 1.31 -24.20 -17.51
N ASN A 27 0.42 -23.25 -17.32
CA ASN A 27 -0.43 -22.69 -18.37
C ASN A 27 -0.26 -21.16 -18.51
N LEU A 28 0.85 -20.61 -18.04
CA LEU A 28 1.10 -19.17 -18.16
C LEU A 28 1.99 -18.87 -19.37
N ASP A 29 1.62 -17.81 -20.09
CA ASP A 29 2.50 -17.20 -21.09
C ASP A 29 3.67 -16.49 -20.41
N GLU A 30 4.63 -15.99 -21.22
CA GLU A 30 5.73 -15.14 -20.72
C GLU A 30 5.21 -14.00 -19.85
N GLY A 31 5.98 -13.65 -18.82
CA GLY A 31 5.61 -12.55 -17.94
C GLY A 31 6.14 -12.67 -16.51
N MET A 32 5.59 -11.86 -15.66
CA MET A 32 5.85 -11.86 -14.22
C MET A 32 4.79 -12.64 -13.46
N VAL A 33 5.24 -13.41 -12.49
CA VAL A 33 4.36 -14.10 -11.53
C VAL A 33 4.62 -13.57 -10.13
N GLU A 34 3.56 -13.12 -9.49
CA GLU A 34 3.51 -12.78 -8.06
C GLU A 34 2.80 -13.91 -7.30
N TRP A 35 3.45 -14.41 -6.27
CA TRP A 35 2.86 -15.38 -5.35
C TRP A 35 2.92 -14.85 -3.93
N ARG A 36 1.75 -14.69 -3.30
CA ARG A 36 1.63 -14.23 -1.91
C ARG A 36 1.33 -15.42 -1.01
N ILE A 37 2.24 -15.71 -0.12
CA ILE A 37 2.19 -16.87 0.76
C ILE A 37 2.12 -16.39 2.21
N ASN A 38 1.18 -16.95 2.99
CA ASN A 38 1.14 -16.67 4.42
C ASN A 38 2.43 -17.18 5.09
N SER A 39 2.98 -16.41 6.04
CA SER A 39 4.25 -16.73 6.69
C SER A 39 4.25 -18.05 7.49
N ASN A 40 3.09 -18.60 7.82
CA ASN A 40 2.95 -19.90 8.48
C ASN A 40 2.72 -21.07 7.50
N ASP A 41 2.67 -20.82 6.21
CA ASP A 41 2.52 -21.83 5.16
C ASP A 41 3.89 -22.30 4.66
N TYR A 42 4.57 -23.09 5.48
CA TYR A 42 5.91 -23.58 5.21
C TYR A 42 5.99 -24.43 3.94
N ILE A 43 4.92 -25.16 3.59
CA ILE A 43 4.86 -26.01 2.40
C ILE A 43 4.97 -25.16 1.15
N ASN A 44 4.15 -24.13 1.01
CA ASN A 44 4.17 -23.26 -0.16
C ASN A 44 5.43 -22.38 -0.19
N ILE A 45 5.98 -21.98 0.97
CA ILE A 45 7.27 -21.27 1.03
C ILE A 45 8.40 -22.15 0.47
N GLU A 46 8.47 -23.42 0.89
CA GLU A 46 9.46 -24.37 0.38
C GLU A 46 9.29 -24.63 -1.13
N LEU A 47 8.05 -24.77 -1.59
CA LEU A 47 7.73 -24.91 -3.01
C LEU A 47 8.16 -23.68 -3.82
N ALA A 48 7.91 -22.47 -3.33
CA ALA A 48 8.36 -21.25 -3.98
C ALA A 48 9.88 -21.24 -4.17
N GLN A 49 10.63 -21.61 -3.14
CA GLN A 49 12.10 -21.72 -3.20
C GLN A 49 12.56 -22.80 -4.19
N LYS A 50 11.97 -24.01 -4.16
CA LYS A 50 12.28 -25.10 -5.09
C LYS A 50 12.01 -24.73 -6.56
N HIS A 51 11.01 -23.88 -6.79
CA HIS A 51 10.65 -23.41 -8.13
C HIS A 51 11.33 -22.08 -8.52
N ASN A 52 12.41 -21.69 -7.80
CA ASN A 52 13.21 -20.50 -8.06
C ASN A 52 12.41 -19.19 -8.06
N PHE A 53 11.46 -19.06 -7.15
CA PHE A 53 10.88 -17.77 -6.83
C PHE A 53 11.81 -17.00 -5.91
N THR A 54 11.94 -15.70 -6.16
CA THR A 54 12.70 -14.78 -5.31
C THR A 54 11.78 -14.14 -4.29
N LEU A 55 12.09 -14.25 -2.99
CA LEU A 55 11.40 -13.48 -1.93
C LEU A 55 11.77 -12.01 -2.08
N VAL A 56 10.79 -11.16 -2.38
CA VAL A 56 11.02 -9.74 -2.63
C VAL A 56 10.56 -8.83 -1.50
N GLU A 57 9.55 -9.26 -0.74
CA GLU A 57 9.02 -8.46 0.37
C GLU A 57 8.28 -9.33 1.38
N SER A 58 8.26 -8.88 2.64
CA SER A 58 7.36 -9.41 3.66
C SER A 58 6.50 -8.28 4.19
N LEU A 59 5.19 -8.46 4.12
CA LEU A 59 4.19 -7.50 4.60
C LEU A 59 3.55 -7.99 5.89
N ILE A 60 3.50 -7.11 6.87
CA ILE A 60 2.67 -7.28 8.05
C ILE A 60 1.33 -6.59 7.83
N LYS A 61 0.23 -7.31 7.98
CA LYS A 61 -1.13 -6.80 7.80
C LYS A 61 -1.80 -6.61 9.14
N PHE A 62 -2.48 -5.49 9.27
CA PHE A 62 -3.27 -5.12 10.44
C PHE A 62 -4.73 -4.99 10.06
N LYS A 63 -5.61 -5.39 10.98
CA LYS A 63 -7.05 -5.23 10.88
C LYS A 63 -7.55 -4.43 12.08
N THR A 64 -8.55 -3.59 11.85
CA THR A 64 -9.19 -2.84 12.95
C THR A 64 -10.63 -2.51 12.60
N VAL A 65 -11.53 -2.57 13.57
CA VAL A 65 -12.88 -2.03 13.44
C VAL A 65 -12.85 -0.57 13.89
N ILE A 66 -13.30 0.31 13.03
CA ILE A 66 -13.39 1.76 13.28
C ILE A 66 -14.85 2.11 13.59
N ASN A 67 -15.08 2.60 14.79
CA ASN A 67 -16.41 3.00 15.28
C ASN A 67 -16.42 4.39 15.94
N ASN A 68 -15.36 5.18 15.72
CA ASN A 68 -15.22 6.51 16.29
C ASN A 68 -15.13 7.56 15.17
N PHE A 69 -16.17 8.37 15.05
CA PHE A 69 -16.39 9.34 13.97
C PHE A 69 -16.29 10.80 14.45
N LYS A 70 -15.43 11.04 15.44
CA LYS A 70 -15.20 12.41 15.95
C LYS A 70 -14.73 13.32 14.82
N LYS A 71 -15.31 14.52 14.76
CA LYS A 71 -14.89 15.55 13.81
C LYS A 71 -13.38 15.77 13.88
N PRO A 72 -12.69 15.77 12.73
CA PRO A 72 -11.26 16.05 12.70
C PRO A 72 -10.96 17.51 13.01
N PRO A 73 -9.72 17.85 13.38
CA PRO A 73 -9.29 19.25 13.48
C PRO A 73 -9.44 19.99 12.14
N PRO A 74 -9.57 21.34 12.15
CA PRO A 74 -9.79 22.15 10.94
C PRO A 74 -8.70 22.02 9.87
N PHE A 75 -7.48 21.64 10.24
CA PHE A 75 -6.35 21.43 9.33
C PHE A 75 -6.39 20.08 8.61
N ILE A 76 -7.46 19.30 8.79
CA ILE A 76 -7.71 18.02 8.11
C ILE A 76 -8.95 18.18 7.24
N ARG A 77 -8.79 17.89 5.94
CA ARG A 77 -9.88 17.95 4.96
C ARG A 77 -9.80 16.87 3.90
N LEU A 78 -10.86 16.71 3.13
CA LEU A 78 -10.81 15.95 1.87
C LEU A 78 -9.83 16.63 0.90
N ALA A 79 -9.13 15.81 0.13
CA ALA A 79 -8.31 16.30 -0.97
C ALA A 79 -9.20 16.82 -2.10
N VAL A 80 -8.69 17.80 -2.83
CA VAL A 80 -9.25 18.31 -4.09
C VAL A 80 -8.25 18.07 -5.24
N ASP A 81 -8.69 18.23 -6.48
CA ASP A 81 -7.86 17.91 -7.65
C ASP A 81 -6.55 18.72 -7.68
N GLU A 82 -6.59 19.96 -7.19
CA GLU A 82 -5.42 20.83 -7.10
C GLU A 82 -4.34 20.31 -6.17
N ASP A 83 -4.68 19.40 -5.25
CA ASP A 83 -3.71 18.81 -4.32
C ASP A 83 -2.79 17.78 -4.99
N ILE A 84 -3.15 17.22 -6.15
CA ILE A 84 -2.46 16.07 -6.74
C ILE A 84 -0.94 16.28 -6.88
N GLU A 85 -0.51 17.45 -7.32
CA GLU A 85 0.91 17.71 -7.54
C GLU A 85 1.69 17.82 -6.22
N VAL A 86 1.12 18.43 -5.19
CA VAL A 86 1.76 18.45 -3.87
C VAL A 86 1.81 17.06 -3.25
N LEU A 87 0.77 16.23 -3.44
CA LEU A 87 0.77 14.84 -2.96
C LEU A 87 1.82 14.00 -3.69
N LYS A 88 2.00 14.15 -5.00
CA LYS A 88 3.10 13.51 -5.74
C LYS A 88 4.47 13.90 -5.18
N ASN A 89 4.66 15.17 -4.82
CA ASN A 89 5.90 15.60 -4.19
C ASN A 89 6.10 14.96 -2.82
N ILE A 90 5.04 14.85 -2.00
CA ILE A 90 5.11 14.15 -0.70
C ILE A 90 5.50 12.68 -0.91
N VAL A 91 4.92 12.00 -1.91
CA VAL A 91 5.31 10.63 -2.28
C VAL A 91 6.80 10.56 -2.62
N LYS A 92 7.30 11.45 -3.48
CA LYS A 92 8.73 11.49 -3.84
C LYS A 92 9.64 11.63 -2.62
N VAL A 93 9.29 12.52 -1.70
CA VAL A 93 10.06 12.73 -0.46
C VAL A 93 10.02 11.51 0.47
N CYS A 94 8.82 10.93 0.66
CA CYS A 94 8.62 9.86 1.64
C CYS A 94 9.13 8.50 1.15
N TYR A 95 9.00 8.21 -0.15
CA TYR A 95 9.23 6.87 -0.69
C TYR A 95 10.53 6.74 -1.49
N PHE A 96 10.97 7.80 -2.19
CA PHE A 96 12.15 7.70 -3.06
C PHE A 96 13.39 8.33 -2.46
N LYS A 97 13.26 9.49 -1.81
CA LYS A 97 14.39 10.16 -1.19
C LYS A 97 14.76 9.59 0.18
N HIS A 98 13.93 8.73 0.77
CA HIS A 98 14.21 8.15 2.08
C HIS A 98 15.17 6.95 1.94
N PRO A 99 16.43 7.04 2.44
CA PRO A 99 17.47 6.03 2.15
C PRO A 99 17.19 4.66 2.76
N LYS A 100 16.36 4.60 3.81
CA LYS A 100 16.04 3.37 4.54
C LYS A 100 14.71 2.75 4.13
N PHE A 101 13.98 3.38 3.21
CA PHE A 101 12.70 2.84 2.77
C PHE A 101 12.93 1.88 1.61
N TYR A 102 12.84 0.58 1.89
CA TYR A 102 12.81 -0.47 0.89
C TYR A 102 11.37 -0.92 0.64
N ASN A 103 11.07 -1.22 -0.60
CA ASN A 103 9.85 -1.92 -1.02
C ASN A 103 10.18 -2.78 -2.25
N ARG A 104 9.31 -3.74 -2.57
CA ARG A 104 9.53 -4.70 -3.66
C ARG A 104 9.75 -4.07 -5.04
N PHE A 105 9.20 -2.88 -5.27
CA PHE A 105 9.36 -2.16 -6.54
C PHE A 105 10.76 -1.54 -6.71
N LYS A 106 11.57 -1.51 -5.66
CA LYS A 106 12.99 -1.11 -5.73
C LYS A 106 13.93 -2.28 -6.01
N ASN A 107 13.40 -3.49 -6.18
CA ASN A 107 14.22 -4.63 -6.58
C ASN A 107 14.53 -4.54 -8.08
N LEU A 108 15.79 -4.18 -8.40
CA LEU A 108 16.25 -3.95 -9.77
C LEU A 108 16.36 -5.24 -10.62
N GLU A 109 16.20 -6.40 -10.02
CA GLU A 109 16.07 -7.67 -10.78
C GLU A 109 14.73 -7.71 -11.55
N PHE A 110 13.67 -7.08 -10.99
CA PHE A 110 12.31 -7.15 -11.51
C PHE A 110 11.81 -5.82 -12.09
N PHE A 111 12.27 -4.69 -11.58
CA PHE A 111 11.80 -3.36 -11.97
C PHE A 111 12.95 -2.46 -12.41
N THR A 112 12.71 -1.59 -13.39
CA THR A 112 13.62 -0.49 -13.66
C THR A 112 13.52 0.57 -12.57
N LYS A 113 14.50 1.47 -12.50
CA LYS A 113 14.46 2.60 -11.57
C LYS A 113 13.25 3.49 -11.84
N GLU A 114 12.95 3.74 -13.10
CA GLU A 114 11.82 4.54 -13.56
C GLU A 114 10.49 3.91 -13.13
N GLN A 115 10.28 2.61 -13.37
CA GLN A 115 9.11 1.88 -12.91
C GLN A 115 8.96 1.95 -11.39
N SER A 116 10.06 1.81 -10.65
CA SER A 116 10.08 1.93 -9.19
C SER A 116 9.56 3.29 -8.71
N GLU A 117 9.95 4.38 -9.37
CA GLU A 117 9.51 5.72 -9.04
C GLU A 117 8.06 5.99 -9.46
N GLU A 118 7.67 5.49 -10.63
CA GLU A 118 6.33 5.69 -11.18
C GLU A 118 5.22 4.93 -10.44
N TYR A 119 5.52 3.77 -9.86
CA TYR A 119 4.48 2.92 -9.26
C TYR A 119 3.58 3.69 -8.28
N TYR A 120 4.17 4.35 -7.29
CA TYR A 120 3.41 5.09 -6.29
C TYR A 120 2.75 6.36 -6.86
N LEU A 121 3.39 7.00 -7.85
CA LEU A 121 2.82 8.18 -8.50
C LEU A 121 1.58 7.82 -9.33
N LYS A 122 1.64 6.74 -10.11
CA LYS A 122 0.49 6.22 -10.88
C LYS A 122 -0.63 5.72 -9.94
N SER A 123 -0.27 5.00 -8.88
CA SER A 123 -1.24 4.54 -7.87
C SER A 123 -1.97 5.72 -7.22
N LEU A 124 -1.26 6.79 -6.86
CA LEU A 124 -1.86 8.01 -6.32
C LEU A 124 -2.77 8.69 -7.35
N THR A 125 -2.31 8.88 -8.59
CA THR A 125 -3.12 9.51 -9.66
C THR A 125 -4.40 8.72 -9.91
N ASN A 126 -4.33 7.39 -9.97
CA ASN A 126 -5.50 6.54 -10.16
C ASN A 126 -6.51 6.66 -9.02
N SER A 127 -6.05 6.97 -7.80
CA SER A 127 -6.96 7.14 -6.66
C SER A 127 -7.82 8.41 -6.74
N PHE A 128 -7.41 9.42 -7.51
CA PHE A 128 -8.21 10.63 -7.78
C PHE A 128 -9.24 10.42 -8.91
N ASN A 129 -9.06 9.42 -9.73
CA ASN A 129 -9.92 9.14 -10.89
C ASN A 129 -11.02 8.10 -10.58
N SER A 130 -11.29 7.79 -9.31
CA SER A 130 -12.24 6.73 -8.96
C SER A 130 -12.93 7.00 -7.62
N ASP A 131 -14.25 6.92 -7.62
CA ASP A 131 -15.11 7.09 -6.44
C ASP A 131 -14.90 6.02 -5.35
N ASN A 132 -14.17 4.95 -5.68
CA ASN A 132 -13.81 3.91 -4.70
C ASN A 132 -12.67 4.34 -3.76
N PHE A 133 -12.14 5.55 -3.91
CA PHE A 133 -11.06 6.03 -3.05
C PHE A 133 -11.48 7.27 -2.27
N ILE A 134 -10.94 7.36 -1.06
CA ILE A 134 -11.05 8.54 -0.20
C ILE A 134 -9.62 9.03 0.05
N THR A 135 -9.36 10.29 -0.25
CA THR A 135 -8.08 10.94 0.04
C THR A 135 -8.30 12.08 1.03
N ILE A 136 -7.59 12.01 2.16
CA ILE A 136 -7.59 13.04 3.21
C ILE A 136 -6.22 13.68 3.26
N VAL A 137 -6.19 15.00 3.42
CA VAL A 137 -4.97 15.80 3.56
C VAL A 137 -4.90 16.50 4.90
N ALA A 138 -3.68 16.79 5.32
CA ALA A 138 -3.35 17.66 6.45
C ALA A 138 -2.56 18.86 5.93
N GLU A 139 -2.98 20.08 6.30
CA GLU A 139 -2.37 21.32 5.84
C GLU A 139 -2.09 22.29 6.99
N ASP A 140 -1.20 23.24 6.77
CA ASP A 140 -0.92 24.38 7.64
C ASP A 140 -0.72 25.64 6.75
N GLU A 141 -0.30 26.74 7.32
CA GLU A 141 0.01 27.99 6.61
C GLU A 141 1.01 27.83 5.45
N ASN A 142 1.82 26.76 5.48
CA ASN A 142 2.80 26.43 4.43
C ASN A 142 2.27 25.38 3.44
N GLY A 143 0.97 25.10 3.45
CA GLY A 143 0.27 24.18 2.56
C GLY A 143 0.24 22.74 3.05
N VAL A 144 -0.18 21.83 2.17
CA VAL A 144 -0.34 20.41 2.50
C VAL A 144 0.99 19.78 2.88
N TYR A 145 1.02 19.09 4.03
CA TYR A 145 2.20 18.43 4.57
C TYR A 145 2.02 16.93 4.83
N GLY A 146 0.82 16.43 4.70
CA GLY A 146 0.55 15.01 4.88
C GLY A 146 -0.74 14.58 4.21
N PHE A 147 -0.82 13.30 3.87
CA PHE A 147 -2.01 12.74 3.25
C PHE A 147 -2.16 11.25 3.55
N ARG A 148 -3.34 10.74 3.31
CA ARG A 148 -3.67 9.33 3.35
C ARG A 148 -4.75 9.00 2.32
N VAL A 149 -4.55 7.89 1.61
CA VAL A 149 -5.50 7.31 0.65
C VAL A 149 -6.03 6.00 1.20
N MET A 150 -7.34 5.82 1.15
CA MET A 150 -8.04 4.56 1.39
C MET A 150 -8.84 4.15 0.17
N LYS A 151 -8.93 2.84 -0.05
CA LYS A 151 -9.77 2.21 -1.09
C LYS A 151 -10.93 1.48 -0.41
N LYS A 152 -12.15 1.71 -0.88
CA LYS A 152 -13.32 0.88 -0.55
C LYS A 152 -13.20 -0.43 -1.33
N ASN A 153 -13.11 -1.55 -0.63
CA ASN A 153 -12.99 -2.89 -1.25
C ASN A 153 -14.39 -3.46 -1.53
N LYS A 154 -15.24 -3.39 -0.52
CA LYS A 154 -16.66 -3.75 -0.54
C LYS A 154 -17.40 -2.98 0.54
N ASP A 155 -18.67 -3.28 0.74
CA ASP A 155 -19.43 -2.61 1.78
C ASP A 155 -18.76 -2.74 3.15
N LYS A 156 -18.60 -1.60 3.84
CA LYS A 156 -17.97 -1.48 5.16
C LYS A 156 -16.56 -2.07 5.29
N GLU A 157 -15.85 -2.27 4.18
CA GLU A 157 -14.45 -2.70 4.20
C GLU A 157 -13.57 -1.78 3.38
N TYR A 158 -12.50 -1.30 4.01
CA TYR A 158 -11.54 -0.36 3.42
C TYR A 158 -10.10 -0.83 3.60
N SER A 159 -9.25 -0.51 2.63
CA SER A 159 -7.80 -0.75 2.72
C SER A 159 -7.03 0.55 2.62
N GLY A 160 -6.03 0.72 3.47
CA GLY A 160 -5.01 1.75 3.31
C GLY A 160 -4.17 1.47 2.06
N VAL A 161 -4.03 2.46 1.18
CA VAL A 161 -3.29 2.35 -0.07
C VAL A 161 -1.92 2.99 0.04
N VAL A 162 -1.90 4.28 0.35
CA VAL A 162 -0.68 5.07 0.49
C VAL A 162 -0.89 6.19 1.50
N ALA A 163 0.14 6.51 2.25
CA ALA A 163 0.14 7.65 3.16
C ALA A 163 1.54 8.27 3.23
N GLY A 164 1.63 9.57 3.33
CA GLY A 164 2.88 10.29 3.45
C GLY A 164 2.76 11.49 4.36
N VAL A 165 3.85 11.79 5.08
CA VAL A 165 3.94 12.97 5.95
C VAL A 165 5.32 13.56 5.78
N LEU A 166 5.39 14.83 5.41
CA LEU A 166 6.66 15.55 5.25
C LEU A 166 7.45 15.61 6.56
N PRO A 167 8.78 15.62 6.50
CA PRO A 167 9.64 15.68 7.68
C PRO A 167 9.32 16.84 8.63
N ARG A 168 8.86 17.99 8.11
CA ARG A 168 8.50 19.17 8.92
C ARG A 168 7.33 18.94 9.89
N ALA A 169 6.52 17.90 9.63
CA ALA A 169 5.39 17.53 10.47
C ALA A 169 5.64 16.29 11.33
N LYS A 170 6.88 15.81 11.38
CA LYS A 170 7.28 14.67 12.21
C LYS A 170 6.97 14.94 13.69
N GLY A 171 6.34 14.00 14.36
CA GLY A 171 5.95 14.12 15.78
C GLY A 171 4.60 14.81 16.04
N LYS A 172 3.95 15.41 15.04
CA LYS A 172 2.66 16.12 15.19
C LYS A 172 1.42 15.19 15.23
N ASN A 173 1.58 13.88 15.37
CA ASN A 173 0.48 12.88 15.32
C ASN A 173 -0.37 12.94 14.03
N THR A 174 0.20 13.42 12.93
CA THR A 174 -0.50 13.68 11.68
C THR A 174 -1.30 12.46 11.18
N LEU A 175 -0.68 11.26 11.18
CA LEU A 175 -1.36 10.03 10.73
C LEU A 175 -2.62 9.73 11.56
N LYS A 176 -2.60 10.00 12.87
CA LYS A 176 -3.78 9.84 13.74
C LYS A 176 -4.90 10.82 13.36
N TYR A 177 -4.57 12.07 13.01
CA TYR A 177 -5.56 13.04 12.58
C TYR A 177 -6.09 12.74 11.18
N LEU A 178 -5.24 12.30 10.25
CA LEU A 178 -5.67 11.81 8.94
C LEU A 178 -6.64 10.62 9.09
N GLN A 179 -6.35 9.68 10.00
CA GLN A 179 -7.27 8.59 10.33
C GLN A 179 -8.63 9.09 10.83
N ARG A 180 -8.61 10.13 11.69
CA ARG A 180 -9.85 10.73 12.18
C ARG A 180 -10.65 11.38 11.03
N GLY A 181 -9.97 12.03 10.08
CA GLY A 181 -10.61 12.55 8.87
C GLY A 181 -11.28 11.45 8.06
N MET A 182 -10.56 10.33 7.84
CA MET A 182 -11.11 9.16 7.15
C MET A 182 -12.37 8.63 7.84
N SER A 183 -12.31 8.37 9.16
CA SER A 183 -13.46 7.82 9.88
C SER A 183 -14.65 8.77 9.90
N PHE A 184 -14.42 10.07 9.99
CA PHE A 184 -15.49 11.08 9.91
C PHE A 184 -16.14 11.11 8.53
N THR A 185 -15.35 11.00 7.46
CA THR A 185 -15.85 10.99 6.07
C THR A 185 -16.67 9.73 5.77
N VAL A 186 -16.23 8.56 6.25
CA VAL A 186 -17.01 7.32 6.09
C VAL A 186 -18.31 7.37 6.89
N GLY A 187 -18.29 7.93 8.11
CA GLY A 187 -19.48 8.25 8.91
C GLY A 187 -20.24 7.07 9.50
N GLU A 188 -19.81 5.83 9.25
CA GLU A 188 -20.39 4.60 9.78
C GLU A 188 -19.30 3.61 10.20
N GLU A 189 -19.67 2.58 10.97
CA GLU A 189 -18.73 1.52 11.38
C GLU A 189 -18.18 0.76 10.15
N TYR A 190 -16.87 0.59 10.12
CA TYR A 190 -16.20 -0.14 9.04
C TYR A 190 -14.96 -0.90 9.54
N THR A 191 -14.59 -1.90 8.79
CA THR A 191 -13.32 -2.62 8.98
C THR A 191 -12.24 -2.00 8.09
N GLU A 192 -11.11 -1.68 8.70
CA GLU A 192 -9.94 -1.14 8.01
C GLU A 192 -8.80 -2.16 7.99
N TYR A 193 -8.24 -2.38 6.82
CA TYR A 193 -7.05 -3.18 6.58
C TYR A 193 -5.88 -2.29 6.21
N ASN A 194 -4.73 -2.50 6.85
CA ASN A 194 -3.50 -1.81 6.54
C ASN A 194 -2.36 -2.80 6.38
N ALA A 195 -1.44 -2.50 5.50
CA ALA A 195 -0.23 -3.29 5.34
C ALA A 195 1.00 -2.38 5.39
N THR A 196 2.08 -2.90 5.93
CA THR A 196 3.38 -2.24 5.86
C THR A 196 4.49 -3.28 5.76
N GLN A 197 5.65 -2.89 5.25
CA GLN A 197 6.83 -3.75 5.19
C GLN A 197 7.26 -4.17 6.59
N LEU A 198 7.68 -5.41 6.74
CA LEU A 198 8.15 -5.96 8.02
C LEU A 198 9.32 -5.14 8.61
N GLY A 199 10.15 -4.53 7.76
CA GLY A 199 11.24 -3.63 8.18
C GLY A 199 10.81 -2.22 8.57
N ASN A 200 9.55 -1.85 8.40
CA ASN A 200 9.05 -0.51 8.70
C ASN A 200 8.59 -0.39 10.16
N TYR A 201 9.53 -0.56 11.07
CA TYR A 201 9.26 -0.59 12.52
C TYR A 201 8.52 0.64 13.06
N GLN A 202 8.71 1.82 12.45
CA GLN A 202 8.02 3.03 12.91
C GLN A 202 6.52 2.95 12.65
N VAL A 203 6.11 2.47 11.48
CA VAL A 203 4.70 2.30 11.11
C VAL A 203 4.09 1.14 11.90
N ILE A 204 4.81 0.04 12.09
CA ILE A 204 4.38 -1.09 12.93
C ILE A 204 4.09 -0.60 14.36
N LYS A 205 5.02 0.15 14.98
CA LYS A 205 4.82 0.72 16.32
C LYS A 205 3.60 1.64 16.38
N ASN A 206 3.35 2.42 15.35
CA ASN A 206 2.17 3.28 15.30
C ASN A 206 0.88 2.47 15.26
N HIS A 207 0.82 1.42 14.44
CA HIS A 207 -0.34 0.52 14.40
C HIS A 207 -0.60 -0.15 15.76
N MET A 208 0.44 -0.64 16.41
CA MET A 208 0.32 -1.26 17.75
C MET A 208 -0.15 -0.26 18.82
N ARG A 209 0.34 1.00 18.79
CA ARG A 209 -0.11 2.06 19.70
C ARG A 209 -1.58 2.46 19.48
N GLU A 210 -2.11 2.27 18.28
CA GLU A 210 -3.50 2.51 17.93
C GLU A 210 -4.38 1.28 18.18
N ASN A 211 -3.87 0.27 18.91
CA ASN A 211 -4.56 -0.99 19.21
C ASN A 211 -5.05 -1.75 17.98
N ARG A 212 -4.35 -1.62 16.84
CA ARG A 212 -4.65 -2.40 15.66
C ARG A 212 -4.20 -3.84 15.85
N VAL A 213 -5.04 -4.77 15.48
CA VAL A 213 -4.76 -6.19 15.61
C VAL A 213 -3.91 -6.66 14.44
N LEU A 214 -2.88 -7.43 14.72
CA LEU A 214 -2.14 -8.17 13.70
C LEU A 214 -3.10 -9.19 13.06
N ASP A 215 -3.30 -9.08 11.76
CA ASP A 215 -4.13 -10.00 11.00
C ASP A 215 -3.30 -11.18 10.47
N LYS A 216 -2.26 -10.88 9.68
CA LYS A 216 -1.33 -11.88 9.14
C LYS A 216 -0.03 -11.26 8.67
N ILE A 217 0.96 -12.12 8.42
CA ILE A 217 2.19 -11.78 7.72
C ILE A 217 2.19 -12.54 6.39
N GLU A 218 2.43 -11.84 5.29
CA GLU A 218 2.56 -12.43 3.95
C GLU A 218 3.95 -12.22 3.40
N HIS A 219 4.51 -13.25 2.82
CA HIS A 219 5.69 -13.21 1.99
C HIS A 219 5.30 -13.06 0.53
N ILE A 220 5.95 -12.16 -0.18
CA ILE A 220 5.70 -11.91 -1.60
C ILE A 220 6.90 -12.43 -2.37
N PHE A 221 6.62 -13.34 -3.28
CA PHE A 221 7.60 -13.97 -4.13
C PHE A 221 7.35 -13.58 -5.59
N TYR A 222 8.44 -13.36 -6.32
CA TYR A 222 8.39 -13.07 -7.76
C TYR A 222 9.17 -14.11 -8.57
N LYS A 223 8.69 -14.34 -9.79
CA LYS A 223 9.37 -15.17 -10.80
C LYS A 223 9.07 -14.62 -12.18
N LYS A 224 10.10 -14.52 -13.06
CA LYS A 224 9.91 -14.31 -14.49
C LYS A 224 9.72 -15.66 -15.18
N ILE A 225 8.66 -15.77 -15.98
CA ILE A 225 8.43 -16.87 -16.92
C ILE A 225 8.91 -16.39 -18.29
N LYS A 226 9.74 -17.23 -18.93
CA LYS A 226 10.30 -17.00 -20.28
C LYS A 226 9.68 -17.97 -21.25
#